data_0206e17f1c3d073f2bb76628bd9b4db2
#
_entry.id   0206e17f1c3d073f2bb76628bd9b4db2
#
_cell.length_a   1.000
_cell.length_b   1.000
_cell.length_c   1.000
_cell.angle_alpha   90.00
_cell.angle_beta   90.00
_cell.angle_gamma   90.00
#
_symmetry.space_group_name_H-M   'P 1'
#
loop_
_entity.id
_entity.type
_entity.pdbx_description
1 polymer ?
#
loop_
_entity_poly.entity_id
_entity_poly.type
_entity_poly.pdbx_seq_one_letter_code
_entity_poly.pdbx_strand_id
1 'polypeptide(L)'
;MRQLALVLVLCVFSGCSLMTSKAPPKTEFDFGPEANALSDSPPLSQVQLVVYDVSAPTWMDGTAMYYRLAYQNAAVPLPYAKSEWVMSPSALLTERLRSRAAVHADGGARLVSVHTAEVYTLHSELLEFEQIFDAPDRSHGVLRLRATLEGEGEWARRTFAIERPAPTPNAAGGVIALAECSQELAKQLEEWVSANHSPSLPSARRE
;
A
#
# COMPACT_ATOMS: atom_id res chain seq x y z
N MET A 1 39.17 -36.72 48.20
CA MET A 1 38.46 -35.44 48.39
C MET A 1 38.77 -34.41 47.27
N ARG A 2 40.03 -34.22 46.84
CA ARG A 2 40.36 -33.27 45.75
C ARG A 2 39.78 -33.66 44.36
N GLN A 3 39.64 -34.94 44.05
CA GLN A 3 39.06 -35.40 42.78
C GLN A 3 37.54 -35.25 42.72
N LEU A 4 36.86 -35.38 43.87
CA LEU A 4 35.39 -35.17 43.93
C LEU A 4 35.00 -33.73 43.76
N ALA A 5 35.83 -32.78 44.21
CA ALA A 5 35.63 -31.33 44.03
C ALA A 5 35.82 -30.92 42.56
N LEU A 6 36.73 -31.54 41.82
CA LEU A 6 36.99 -31.26 40.43
C LEU A 6 35.83 -31.66 39.50
N VAL A 7 35.18 -32.81 39.82
CA VAL A 7 34.02 -33.31 39.05
C VAL A 7 32.79 -32.42 39.33
N LEU A 8 32.62 -31.90 40.53
CA LEU A 8 31.49 -31.05 40.88
C LEU A 8 31.58 -29.66 40.18
N VAL A 9 32.80 -29.13 39.98
CA VAL A 9 33.01 -27.84 39.26
C VAL A 9 32.76 -27.99 37.78
N LEU A 10 33.01 -29.17 37.15
CA LEU A 10 32.76 -29.37 35.71
C LEU A 10 31.28 -29.46 35.36
N CYS A 11 30.40 -29.84 36.29
CA CYS A 11 28.96 -29.96 36.06
C CYS A 11 28.21 -28.62 36.05
N VAL A 12 28.83 -27.52 36.56
CA VAL A 12 28.16 -26.22 36.66
C VAL A 12 28.23 -25.41 35.33
N PHE A 13 29.11 -25.80 34.39
CA PHE A 13 29.29 -25.10 33.11
C PHE A 13 28.44 -25.65 31.97
N SER A 14 27.64 -26.69 32.15
CA SER A 14 26.85 -27.31 31.09
C SER A 14 25.44 -26.74 30.90
N GLY A 15 25.09 -25.63 31.55
CA GLY A 15 23.71 -25.15 31.70
C GLY A 15 23.27 -23.91 30.90
N CYS A 16 24.01 -23.51 29.86
CA CYS A 16 23.52 -22.43 28.96
C CYS A 16 23.28 -22.98 27.57
N SER A 17 22.32 -23.85 27.42
CA SER A 17 21.65 -24.06 26.14
C SER A 17 20.79 -22.83 25.91
N LEU A 18 21.30 -21.82 25.19
CA LEU A 18 20.53 -20.74 24.59
C LEU A 18 19.49 -21.36 23.66
N MET A 19 18.32 -21.67 24.20
CA MET A 19 17.13 -21.93 23.39
C MET A 19 16.86 -20.62 22.64
N THR A 20 17.43 -20.49 21.45
CA THR A 20 16.97 -19.52 20.44
C THR A 20 15.56 -19.97 20.09
N SER A 21 14.58 -19.44 20.84
CA SER A 21 13.18 -19.57 20.49
C SER A 21 12.98 -18.85 19.17
N LYS A 22 12.98 -19.63 18.08
CA LYS A 22 12.61 -19.11 16.77
C LYS A 22 11.20 -18.56 16.91
N ALA A 23 11.04 -17.25 16.71
CA ALA A 23 9.71 -16.63 16.74
C ALA A 23 8.77 -17.44 15.83
N PRO A 24 7.53 -17.69 16.24
CA PRO A 24 6.57 -18.40 15.40
C PRO A 24 6.43 -17.68 14.05
N PRO A 25 6.27 -18.43 12.96
CA PRO A 25 6.08 -17.81 11.64
C PRO A 25 4.87 -16.89 11.67
N LYS A 26 5.01 -15.70 11.10
CA LYS A 26 3.90 -14.77 10.90
C LYS A 26 3.08 -15.20 9.69
N THR A 27 1.81 -14.87 9.69
CA THR A 27 0.96 -14.96 8.50
C THR A 27 1.23 -13.75 7.63
N GLU A 28 1.65 -13.97 6.40
CA GLU A 28 1.89 -12.94 5.40
C GLU A 28 0.60 -12.69 4.61
N PHE A 29 0.31 -11.42 4.36
CA PHE A 29 -0.86 -10.95 3.63
C PHE A 29 -0.47 -10.04 2.47
N ASP A 30 -1.26 -10.09 1.41
CA ASP A 30 -1.28 -9.12 0.33
C ASP A 30 -2.71 -8.55 0.17
N PHE A 31 -2.97 -7.77 -0.89
CA PHE A 31 -4.31 -7.24 -1.16
C PHE A 31 -5.25 -8.24 -1.83
N GLY A 32 -4.80 -9.48 -2.03
CA GLY A 32 -5.55 -10.49 -2.78
C GLY A 32 -5.70 -10.16 -4.27
N PRO A 33 -6.29 -11.09 -5.02
CA PRO A 33 -6.56 -10.88 -6.45
C PRO A 33 -7.54 -9.71 -6.62
N GLU A 34 -7.31 -8.87 -7.64
CA GLU A 34 -8.28 -7.84 -8.00
C GLU A 34 -9.59 -8.49 -8.46
N ALA A 35 -10.66 -8.24 -7.71
CA ALA A 35 -11.99 -8.61 -8.17
C ALA A 35 -12.35 -7.72 -9.38
N ASN A 36 -12.30 -8.30 -10.58
CA ASN A 36 -12.66 -7.66 -11.86
C ASN A 36 -11.88 -6.38 -12.18
N ALA A 37 -10.63 -6.55 -12.61
CA ALA A 37 -9.82 -5.47 -13.20
C ALA A 37 -10.38 -4.93 -14.53
N LEU A 38 -11.49 -5.48 -15.02
CA LEU A 38 -12.26 -4.96 -16.16
C LEU A 38 -13.20 -3.87 -15.62
N SER A 39 -12.63 -2.74 -15.29
CA SER A 39 -13.40 -1.57 -14.87
C SER A 39 -14.18 -0.99 -16.05
N ASP A 40 -15.47 -0.66 -15.83
CA ASP A 40 -16.29 0.15 -16.74
C ASP A 40 -15.79 1.61 -16.85
N SER A 41 -14.61 1.92 -16.33
CA SER A 41 -14.01 3.24 -16.46
C SER A 41 -13.58 3.46 -17.91
N PRO A 42 -13.89 4.60 -18.50
CA PRO A 42 -13.44 4.90 -19.86
C PRO A 42 -11.91 4.83 -19.91
N PRO A 43 -11.33 4.20 -20.94
CA PRO A 43 -9.89 4.08 -21.05
C PRO A 43 -9.26 5.47 -21.06
N LEU A 44 -8.14 5.63 -20.34
CA LEU A 44 -7.24 6.81 -20.42
C LEU A 44 -6.59 6.86 -21.81
N SER A 45 -7.38 6.81 -22.87
CA SER A 45 -7.00 6.42 -24.22
C SER A 45 -6.09 7.39 -24.96
N GLN A 46 -5.63 8.46 -24.31
CA GLN A 46 -4.77 9.47 -24.94
C GLN A 46 -3.64 9.99 -24.02
N VAL A 47 -3.48 9.44 -22.83
CA VAL A 47 -2.50 9.90 -21.84
C VAL A 47 -1.54 8.80 -21.50
N GLN A 48 -0.24 9.05 -21.64
CA GLN A 48 0.80 8.16 -21.11
C GLN A 48 1.05 8.55 -19.66
N LEU A 49 0.59 7.71 -18.71
CA LEU A 49 0.80 7.91 -17.30
C LEU A 49 2.00 7.11 -16.79
N VAL A 50 3.01 7.79 -16.26
CA VAL A 50 4.15 7.18 -15.58
C VAL A 50 3.89 7.21 -14.07
N VAL A 51 3.76 6.03 -13.45
CA VAL A 51 3.52 5.89 -12.01
C VAL A 51 4.86 5.64 -11.31
N TYR A 52 5.29 6.62 -10.50
CA TYR A 52 6.46 6.48 -9.63
C TYR A 52 6.13 5.62 -8.40
N ASP A 53 7.18 5.12 -7.73
CA ASP A 53 7.02 4.38 -6.48
C ASP A 53 6.31 5.25 -5.45
N VAL A 54 5.35 4.66 -4.75
CA VAL A 54 4.68 5.31 -3.63
C VAL A 54 5.68 5.45 -2.49
N SER A 55 5.97 6.68 -2.08
CA SER A 55 6.79 6.94 -0.90
C SER A 55 5.98 6.78 0.38
N ALA A 56 6.64 6.43 1.48
CA ALA A 56 6.02 6.33 2.80
C ALA A 56 6.95 6.88 3.89
N PRO A 57 6.42 7.30 5.04
CA PRO A 57 7.25 7.59 6.21
C PRO A 57 8.05 6.35 6.63
N THR A 58 9.28 6.54 7.11
CA THR A 58 10.21 5.46 7.45
C THR A 58 9.63 4.40 8.39
N TRP A 59 8.75 4.79 9.31
CA TRP A 59 8.12 3.84 10.24
C TRP A 59 7.10 2.90 9.56
N MET A 60 6.57 3.26 8.37
CA MET A 60 5.68 2.43 7.53
C MET A 60 6.41 1.75 6.36
N ASP A 61 7.72 1.91 6.23
CA ASP A 61 8.51 1.38 5.10
C ASP A 61 8.88 -0.11 5.24
N GLY A 62 8.35 -0.77 6.25
CA GLY A 62 8.51 -2.21 6.49
C GLY A 62 7.25 -3.01 6.21
N THR A 63 7.35 -4.32 6.47
CA THR A 63 6.24 -5.27 6.28
C THR A 63 5.27 -5.34 7.48
N ALA A 64 5.52 -4.57 8.56
CA ALA A 64 4.66 -4.60 9.73
C ALA A 64 3.24 -4.12 9.42
N MET A 65 2.24 -4.91 9.81
CA MET A 65 0.85 -4.48 9.85
C MET A 65 0.60 -3.69 11.12
N TYR A 66 0.11 -2.46 10.99
CA TYR A 66 -0.18 -1.60 12.14
C TYR A 66 -1.68 -1.50 12.41
N TYR A 67 -2.00 -1.35 13.70
CA TYR A 67 -3.33 -1.01 14.18
C TYR A 67 -3.26 0.00 15.32
N ARG A 68 -4.38 0.70 15.59
CA ARG A 68 -4.54 1.58 16.76
C ARG A 68 -5.77 1.18 17.55
N LEU A 69 -5.68 1.26 18.86
CA LEU A 69 -6.81 1.13 19.78
C LEU A 69 -7.32 2.55 20.10
N ALA A 70 -8.10 3.16 19.19
CA ALA A 70 -8.54 4.53 19.32
C ALA A 70 -9.35 4.77 20.61
N TYR A 71 -10.10 3.74 21.07
CA TYR A 71 -10.84 3.77 22.32
C TYR A 71 -9.96 3.78 23.57
N GLN A 72 -8.65 3.49 23.44
CA GLN A 72 -7.68 3.56 24.55
C GLN A 72 -6.71 4.73 24.35
N ASN A 73 -5.97 4.73 23.26
CA ASN A 73 -5.03 5.78 22.90
C ASN A 73 -4.78 5.77 21.39
N ALA A 74 -5.40 6.70 20.67
CA ALA A 74 -5.24 6.84 19.23
C ALA A 74 -3.82 7.26 18.78
N ALA A 75 -2.96 7.74 19.69
CA ALA A 75 -1.61 8.19 19.34
C ALA A 75 -0.59 7.04 19.20
N VAL A 76 -0.94 5.81 19.63
CA VAL A 76 0.00 4.68 19.69
C VAL A 76 -0.26 3.69 18.54
N PRO A 77 0.59 3.64 17.50
CA PRO A 77 0.55 2.57 16.53
C PRO A 77 1.14 1.29 17.12
N LEU A 78 0.46 0.18 16.96
CA LEU A 78 0.85 -1.13 17.47
C LEU A 78 1.03 -2.10 16.28
N PRO A 79 2.17 -2.81 16.18
CA PRO A 79 2.32 -3.84 15.16
C PRO A 79 1.61 -5.13 15.57
N TYR A 80 0.99 -5.82 14.61
CA TYR A 80 0.50 -7.17 14.82
C TYR A 80 1.66 -8.14 15.06
N ALA A 81 1.57 -8.94 16.13
CA ALA A 81 2.63 -9.86 16.50
C ALA A 81 2.75 -11.09 15.58
N LYS A 82 1.63 -11.52 14.97
CA LYS A 82 1.53 -12.77 14.18
C LYS A 82 1.12 -12.55 12.72
N SER A 83 1.11 -11.30 12.26
CA SER A 83 0.67 -10.94 10.92
C SER A 83 1.55 -9.84 10.36
N GLU A 84 1.87 -9.93 9.08
CA GLU A 84 2.62 -8.91 8.35
C GLU A 84 2.22 -8.89 6.88
N TRP A 85 2.61 -7.85 6.17
CA TRP A 85 2.48 -7.76 4.73
C TRP A 85 3.61 -8.52 4.03
N VAL A 86 3.37 -9.10 2.85
CA VAL A 86 4.42 -9.74 2.02
C VAL A 86 5.50 -8.75 1.56
N MET A 87 5.14 -7.48 1.44
CA MET A 87 6.03 -6.34 1.14
C MET A 87 5.49 -5.09 1.82
N SER A 88 6.23 -3.98 1.79
CA SER A 88 5.73 -2.74 2.41
C SER A 88 4.40 -2.28 1.80
N PRO A 89 3.50 -1.62 2.57
CA PRO A 89 2.26 -1.06 2.04
C PRO A 89 2.46 -0.13 0.84
N SER A 90 3.55 0.64 0.83
CA SER A 90 3.91 1.51 -0.29
C SER A 90 4.23 0.71 -1.55
N ALA A 91 4.95 -0.42 -1.42
CA ALA A 91 5.23 -1.32 -2.54
C ALA A 91 3.95 -2.00 -3.06
N LEU A 92 3.09 -2.50 -2.16
CA LEU A 92 1.79 -3.08 -2.53
C LEU A 92 0.92 -2.08 -3.30
N LEU A 93 0.88 -0.82 -2.85
CA LEU A 93 0.13 0.24 -3.55
C LEU A 93 0.78 0.58 -4.90
N THR A 94 2.11 0.63 -4.97
CA THR A 94 2.82 0.86 -6.24
C THR A 94 2.44 -0.20 -7.28
N GLU A 95 2.51 -1.48 -6.93
CA GLU A 95 2.11 -2.58 -7.80
C GLU A 95 0.65 -2.47 -8.24
N ARG A 96 -0.26 -2.16 -7.30
CA ARG A 96 -1.69 -1.96 -7.58
C ARG A 96 -1.92 -0.83 -8.58
N LEU A 97 -1.30 0.33 -8.37
CA LEU A 97 -1.48 1.50 -9.24
C LEU A 97 -0.87 1.28 -10.62
N ARG A 98 0.29 0.61 -10.71
CA ARG A 98 0.92 0.26 -11.99
C ARG A 98 0.12 -0.76 -12.78
N SER A 99 -0.40 -1.79 -12.11
CA SER A 99 -1.28 -2.79 -12.73
C SER A 99 -2.50 -2.12 -13.37
N ARG A 100 -3.14 -1.20 -12.66
CA ARG A 100 -4.30 -0.47 -13.16
C ARG A 100 -3.94 0.45 -14.34
N ALA A 101 -2.84 1.19 -14.24
CA ALA A 101 -2.37 2.05 -15.34
C ALA A 101 -2.04 1.23 -16.61
N ALA A 102 -1.45 0.04 -16.47
CA ALA A 102 -1.13 -0.85 -17.58
C ALA A 102 -2.39 -1.38 -18.27
N VAL A 103 -3.42 -1.79 -17.52
CA VAL A 103 -4.71 -2.26 -18.10
C VAL A 103 -5.34 -1.19 -18.96
N HIS A 104 -5.25 0.08 -18.58
CA HIS A 104 -5.75 1.19 -19.40
C HIS A 104 -4.91 1.43 -20.66
N ALA A 105 -3.61 1.16 -20.62
CA ALA A 105 -2.74 1.24 -21.79
C ALA A 105 -3.00 0.10 -22.80
N ASP A 106 -3.25 -1.12 -22.32
CA ASP A 106 -3.45 -2.30 -23.15
C ASP A 106 -4.89 -2.42 -23.71
N GLY A 107 -5.88 -1.81 -23.09
CA GLY A 107 -7.30 -1.82 -23.51
C GLY A 107 -7.56 -1.14 -24.87
N GLY A 108 -6.54 -0.55 -25.45
CA GLY A 108 -6.56 0.04 -26.77
C GLY A 108 -5.23 -0.13 -27.48
N ALA A 109 -4.79 -1.40 -27.73
CA ALA A 109 -3.63 -1.69 -28.57
C ALA A 109 -3.83 -1.19 -30.00
N ARG A 110 -3.86 0.11 -30.15
CA ARG A 110 -3.67 0.83 -31.38
C ARG A 110 -2.25 1.35 -31.32
N LEU A 111 -1.39 0.88 -32.19
CA LEU A 111 -0.12 1.51 -32.52
C LEU A 111 -0.41 2.96 -32.93
N VAL A 112 -0.65 3.82 -31.93
CA VAL A 112 -0.77 5.25 -32.15
C VAL A 112 0.66 5.74 -32.31
N SER A 113 0.91 6.30 -33.45
CA SER A 113 2.12 7.02 -33.83
C SER A 113 2.67 7.82 -32.64
N VAL A 114 3.89 7.50 -32.22
CA VAL A 114 4.59 7.92 -30.99
C VAL A 114 4.84 9.46 -30.87
N HIS A 115 4.14 10.28 -31.62
CA HIS A 115 4.51 11.70 -31.81
C HIS A 115 3.63 12.73 -31.12
N THR A 116 2.60 12.34 -30.34
CA THR A 116 1.67 13.32 -29.74
C THR A 116 1.02 12.91 -28.41
N ALA A 117 1.50 11.87 -27.73
CA ALA A 117 0.96 11.54 -26.40
C ALA A 117 1.62 12.44 -25.36
N GLU A 118 0.83 13.26 -24.68
CA GLU A 118 1.28 13.98 -23.49
C GLU A 118 1.65 12.98 -22.40
N VAL A 119 2.83 13.14 -21.83
CA VAL A 119 3.32 12.27 -20.75
C VAL A 119 3.01 12.96 -19.41
N TYR A 120 2.22 12.29 -18.59
CA TYR A 120 1.97 12.71 -17.22
C TYR A 120 2.74 11.81 -16.24
N THR A 121 3.20 12.39 -15.15
CA THR A 121 3.85 11.67 -14.06
C THR A 121 3.02 11.75 -12.80
N LEU A 122 2.84 10.61 -12.14
CA LEU A 122 2.12 10.49 -10.88
C LEU A 122 3.11 10.19 -9.74
N HIS A 123 3.26 11.15 -8.84
CA HIS A 123 4.00 11.01 -7.60
C HIS A 123 3.02 10.83 -6.44
N SER A 124 3.24 9.83 -5.60
CA SER A 124 2.34 9.51 -4.49
C SER A 124 3.10 9.34 -3.17
N GLU A 125 2.51 9.85 -2.10
CA GLU A 125 3.02 9.73 -0.73
C GLU A 125 1.93 9.12 0.15
N LEU A 126 2.23 7.95 0.74
CA LEU A 126 1.36 7.27 1.69
C LEU A 126 1.49 7.97 3.05
N LEU A 127 0.38 8.48 3.56
CA LEU A 127 0.34 9.23 4.82
C LEU A 127 -0.18 8.37 5.98
N GLU A 128 -1.10 7.42 5.67
CA GLU A 128 -1.75 6.58 6.66
C GLU A 128 -2.18 5.26 6.02
N PHE A 129 -1.88 4.14 6.68
CA PHE A 129 -2.26 2.80 6.23
C PHE A 129 -2.31 1.85 7.43
N GLU A 130 -3.45 1.79 8.09
CA GLU A 130 -3.58 1.03 9.33
C GLU A 130 -5.04 0.65 9.63
N GLN A 131 -5.22 -0.29 10.55
CA GLN A 131 -6.53 -0.64 11.09
C GLN A 131 -6.78 0.13 12.39
N ILE A 132 -7.92 0.79 12.49
CA ILE A 132 -8.32 1.54 13.69
C ILE A 132 -9.46 0.82 14.39
N PHE A 133 -9.28 0.54 15.66
CA PHE A 133 -10.30 -0.02 16.54
C PHE A 133 -11.02 1.09 17.29
N ASP A 134 -12.29 1.30 16.99
CA ASP A 134 -13.19 2.22 17.71
C ASP A 134 -13.68 1.61 19.01
N ALA A 135 -13.76 0.27 19.05
CA ALA A 135 -14.13 -0.54 20.19
C ALA A 135 -13.44 -1.91 20.08
N PRO A 136 -13.41 -2.74 21.14
CA PRO A 136 -12.79 -4.06 21.09
C PRO A 136 -13.36 -4.99 20.00
N ASP A 137 -14.60 -4.80 19.62
CA ASP A 137 -15.35 -5.60 18.64
C ASP A 137 -15.64 -4.90 17.31
N ARG A 138 -15.15 -3.65 17.13
CA ARG A 138 -15.39 -2.85 15.93
C ARG A 138 -14.14 -2.11 15.49
N SER A 139 -13.80 -2.29 14.21
CA SER A 139 -12.65 -1.62 13.59
C SER A 139 -12.90 -1.31 12.11
N HIS A 140 -12.07 -0.46 11.55
CA HIS A 140 -12.07 -0.10 10.14
C HIS A 140 -10.63 0.06 9.63
N GLY A 141 -10.44 -0.14 8.35
CA GLY A 141 -9.19 0.18 7.65
C GLY A 141 -9.17 1.64 7.24
N VAL A 142 -8.03 2.30 7.40
CA VAL A 142 -7.80 3.69 6.97
C VAL A 142 -6.64 3.73 6.00
N LEU A 143 -6.86 4.39 4.85
CA LEU A 143 -5.84 4.69 3.87
C LEU A 143 -5.89 6.19 3.55
N ARG A 144 -4.76 6.87 3.72
CA ARG A 144 -4.61 8.26 3.28
C ARG A 144 -3.39 8.41 2.40
N LEU A 145 -3.58 8.94 1.19
CA LEU A 145 -2.53 9.10 0.21
C LEU A 145 -2.60 10.50 -0.40
N ARG A 146 -1.46 11.15 -0.52
CA ARG A 146 -1.31 12.40 -1.28
C ARG A 146 -0.76 12.05 -2.66
N ALA A 147 -1.41 12.54 -3.70
CA ALA A 147 -0.97 12.40 -5.08
C ALA A 147 -0.67 13.76 -5.70
N THR A 148 0.37 13.82 -6.52
CA THR A 148 0.72 14.96 -7.37
C THR A 148 0.83 14.45 -8.80
N LEU A 149 0.05 15.02 -9.69
CA LEU A 149 0.07 14.76 -11.12
C LEU A 149 0.81 15.92 -11.79
N GLU A 150 1.82 15.62 -12.59
CA GLU A 150 2.62 16.61 -13.33
C GLU A 150 2.55 16.30 -14.82
N GLY A 151 2.25 17.31 -15.64
CA GLY A 151 2.22 17.29 -17.10
C GLY A 151 2.96 18.48 -17.68
N GLU A 152 2.81 18.77 -19.00
CA GLU A 152 3.50 19.85 -19.69
C GLU A 152 3.15 21.25 -19.14
N GLY A 153 3.84 21.66 -18.05
CA GLY A 153 3.67 22.98 -17.41
C GLY A 153 2.48 23.09 -16.45
N GLU A 154 1.70 22.04 -16.30
CA GLU A 154 0.58 21.96 -15.37
C GLU A 154 0.86 20.93 -14.27
N TRP A 155 0.36 21.20 -13.07
CA TRP A 155 0.39 20.24 -11.96
C TRP A 155 -0.90 20.31 -11.15
N ALA A 156 -1.32 19.17 -10.64
CA ALA A 156 -2.46 19.06 -9.74
C ALA A 156 -2.06 18.22 -8.52
N ARG A 157 -2.61 18.57 -7.35
CA ARG A 157 -2.37 17.82 -6.11
C ARG A 157 -3.68 17.55 -5.40
N ARG A 158 -3.83 16.32 -4.90
CA ARG A 158 -4.99 15.91 -4.11
C ARG A 158 -4.57 14.96 -3.00
N THR A 159 -5.26 15.05 -1.85
CA THR A 159 -5.17 14.04 -0.79
C THR A 159 -6.45 13.21 -0.81
N PHE A 160 -6.29 11.90 -0.90
CA PHE A 160 -7.35 10.91 -0.82
C PHE A 160 -7.37 10.37 0.61
N ALA A 161 -8.56 10.28 1.19
CA ALA A 161 -8.78 9.70 2.50
C ALA A 161 -9.94 8.72 2.39
N ILE A 162 -9.67 7.45 2.65
CA ILE A 162 -10.61 6.36 2.42
C ILE A 162 -10.65 5.49 3.67
N GLU A 163 -11.86 5.17 4.11
CA GLU A 163 -12.11 4.31 5.24
C GLU A 163 -13.08 3.19 4.83
N ARG A 164 -12.86 1.96 5.32
CA ARG A 164 -13.75 0.82 5.10
C ARG A 164 -13.90 0.02 6.39
N PRO A 165 -15.11 -0.39 6.75
CA PRO A 165 -15.32 -1.20 7.95
C PRO A 165 -14.63 -2.56 7.79
N ALA A 166 -13.97 -3.01 8.84
CA ALA A 166 -13.40 -4.36 8.86
C ALA A 166 -14.50 -5.37 9.21
N PRO A 167 -14.66 -6.46 8.43
CA PRO A 167 -15.71 -7.45 8.69
C PRO A 167 -15.49 -8.22 10.00
N THR A 168 -14.26 -8.27 10.48
CA THR A 168 -13.91 -8.88 11.77
C THR A 168 -12.85 -8.02 12.48
N PRO A 169 -12.86 -7.94 13.84
CA PRO A 169 -11.93 -7.13 14.61
C PRO A 169 -10.59 -7.86 14.83
N ASN A 170 -9.91 -8.20 13.75
CA ASN A 170 -8.60 -8.87 13.75
C ASN A 170 -7.80 -8.53 12.49
N ALA A 171 -6.56 -9.03 12.39
CA ALA A 171 -5.68 -8.75 11.27
C ALA A 171 -6.31 -9.10 9.92
N ALA A 172 -6.98 -10.26 9.79
CA ALA A 172 -7.60 -10.68 8.52
C ALA A 172 -8.72 -9.71 8.10
N GLY A 173 -9.55 -9.26 9.05
CA GLY A 173 -10.56 -8.24 8.78
C GLY A 173 -9.96 -6.89 8.39
N GLY A 174 -8.84 -6.51 9.02
CA GLY A 174 -8.08 -5.33 8.65
C GLY A 174 -7.52 -5.41 7.23
N VAL A 175 -7.00 -6.57 6.82
CA VAL A 175 -6.53 -6.82 5.44
C VAL A 175 -7.65 -6.61 4.43
N ILE A 176 -8.84 -7.18 4.67
CA ILE A 176 -10.00 -7.02 3.78
C ILE A 176 -10.36 -5.54 3.64
N ALA A 177 -10.48 -4.83 4.74
CA ALA A 177 -10.82 -3.41 4.75
C ALA A 177 -9.77 -2.55 4.01
N LEU A 178 -8.47 -2.80 4.24
CA LEU A 178 -7.38 -2.07 3.58
C LEU A 178 -7.26 -2.42 2.10
N ALA A 179 -7.54 -3.66 1.70
CA ALA A 179 -7.63 -4.04 0.29
C ALA A 179 -8.79 -3.31 -0.43
N GLU A 180 -9.95 -3.20 0.21
CA GLU A 180 -11.08 -2.41 -0.30
C GLU A 180 -10.75 -0.91 -0.37
N CYS A 181 -10.03 -0.37 0.63
CA CYS A 181 -9.52 1.00 0.57
C CYS A 181 -8.59 1.21 -0.64
N SER A 182 -7.70 0.26 -0.92
CA SER A 182 -6.77 0.35 -2.06
C SER A 182 -7.48 0.28 -3.42
N GLN A 183 -8.56 -0.50 -3.54
CA GLN A 183 -9.39 -0.55 -4.75
C GLN A 183 -10.11 0.77 -4.99
N GLU A 184 -10.71 1.32 -3.95
CA GLU A 184 -11.39 2.62 -4.02
C GLU A 184 -10.41 3.76 -4.33
N LEU A 185 -9.21 3.72 -3.73
CA LEU A 185 -8.15 4.68 -4.04
C LEU A 185 -7.80 4.65 -5.53
N ALA A 186 -7.56 3.47 -6.09
CA ALA A 186 -7.21 3.32 -7.49
C ALA A 186 -8.29 3.91 -8.40
N LYS A 187 -9.57 3.63 -8.12
CA LYS A 187 -10.71 4.20 -8.85
C LYS A 187 -10.74 5.72 -8.77
N GLN A 188 -10.64 6.29 -7.56
CA GLN A 188 -10.67 7.75 -7.38
C GLN A 188 -9.47 8.44 -8.02
N LEU A 189 -8.29 7.80 -8.03
CA LEU A 189 -7.11 8.28 -8.74
C LEU A 189 -7.31 8.31 -10.25
N GLU A 190 -7.87 7.24 -10.84
CA GLU A 190 -8.20 7.17 -12.27
C GLU A 190 -9.16 8.30 -12.68
N GLU A 191 -10.23 8.49 -11.91
CA GLU A 191 -11.19 9.57 -12.14
C GLU A 191 -10.54 10.96 -12.03
N TRP A 192 -9.68 11.15 -11.03
CA TRP A 192 -8.99 12.40 -10.81
C TRP A 192 -7.95 12.70 -11.89
N VAL A 193 -7.16 11.72 -12.31
CA VAL A 193 -6.21 11.86 -13.43
C VAL A 193 -6.97 12.20 -14.71
N SER A 194 -8.07 11.49 -15.00
CA SER A 194 -8.92 11.75 -16.16
C SER A 194 -9.52 13.17 -16.19
N ALA A 195 -9.83 13.72 -15.02
CA ALA A 195 -10.39 15.08 -14.90
C ALA A 195 -9.32 16.18 -14.98
N ASN A 196 -8.04 15.86 -14.77
CA ASN A 196 -6.95 16.85 -14.71
C ASN A 196 -5.97 16.76 -15.89
N HIS A 197 -6.19 15.87 -16.85
CA HIS A 197 -5.48 15.93 -18.12
C HIS A 197 -6.29 16.83 -19.08
N SER A 198 -5.68 17.89 -19.57
CA SER A 198 -6.27 18.70 -20.65
C SER A 198 -5.87 18.06 -21.98
N PRO A 199 -6.80 17.56 -22.82
CA PRO A 199 -6.43 17.20 -24.16
C PRO A 199 -5.96 18.45 -24.88
N SER A 200 -4.69 18.49 -25.30
CA SER A 200 -4.18 19.57 -26.14
C SER A 200 -5.04 19.63 -27.39
N LEU A 201 -5.81 20.72 -27.54
CA LEU A 201 -6.48 21.02 -28.80
C LEU A 201 -5.39 21.12 -29.88
N PRO A 202 -5.53 20.43 -31.03
CA PRO A 202 -4.55 20.56 -32.09
C PRO A 202 -4.49 22.05 -32.45
N SER A 203 -3.29 22.65 -32.33
CA SER A 203 -3.06 24.03 -32.68
C SER A 203 -3.54 24.23 -34.08
N ALA A 204 -4.63 25.02 -34.24
CA ALA A 204 -5.10 25.45 -35.55
C ALA A 204 -3.93 26.12 -36.28
N ARG A 205 -3.39 25.44 -37.30
CA ARG A 205 -2.39 26.01 -38.19
C ARG A 205 -2.96 27.29 -38.72
N ARG A 206 -2.42 28.43 -38.30
CA ARG A 206 -2.69 29.72 -38.97
C ARG A 206 -1.95 29.64 -40.31
N GLU A 207 -2.71 29.52 -41.37
CA GLU A 207 -2.25 29.80 -42.74
C GLU A 207 -1.97 31.30 -42.93
#